data_b21227d96488a8787b7b83912dfcf0ea
#
_entry.id   b21227d96488a8787b7b83912dfcf0ea
#
_cell.length_a   1.000
_cell.length_b   1.000
_cell.length_c   1.000
_cell.angle_alpha   90.00
_cell.angle_beta   90.00
_cell.angle_gamma   90.00
#
_symmetry.space_group_name_H-M   'P 1'
#
loop_
_entity.id
_entity.type
_entity.pdbx_description
1 polymer ?
#
loop_
_entity_poly.entity_id
_entity_poly.type
_entity_poly.pdbx_seq_one_letter_code
_entity_poly.pdbx_strand_id
1 'polypeptide(L)'
;MARPFKCRRVAFMPGVTYFKPAGIPLRALEEIHLTVEEAEAIRLKDLEGLEQEEGAEKMNISRPTFQRVLASARQKIADALLKGKAIRIEGGNFEMSPHRFHCANNHDWEVPFEVAVQATSQFCPVCNEPSVEPLVPAGFGWGGRGRG
;
A
#
# COMPACT_ATOMS: atom_id res chain seq x y z
N MET A 1 22.92 -20.72 -9.10
CA MET A 1 22.78 -19.97 -7.91
C MET A 1 21.51 -19.15 -7.86
N ALA A 2 20.78 -19.33 -6.85
CA ALA A 2 19.49 -18.62 -6.73
C ALA A 2 19.71 -17.16 -6.37
N ARG A 3 19.00 -16.29 -7.04
CA ARG A 3 19.01 -14.90 -6.71
C ARG A 3 18.19 -14.68 -5.45
N PRO A 4 18.66 -13.85 -4.52
CA PRO A 4 17.84 -13.57 -3.34
C PRO A 4 16.49 -13.02 -3.73
N PHE A 5 15.47 -13.46 -3.02
CA PHE A 5 14.13 -12.99 -3.30
C PHE A 5 14.00 -11.57 -2.78
N LYS A 6 13.60 -10.66 -3.67
CA LYS A 6 13.53 -9.27 -3.32
C LYS A 6 12.11 -8.90 -2.95
N CYS A 7 11.92 -8.43 -1.74
CA CYS A 7 10.60 -7.98 -1.30
C CYS A 7 10.24 -6.68 -1.97
N ARG A 8 9.00 -6.57 -2.37
CA ARG A 8 8.48 -5.34 -2.96
C ARG A 8 8.08 -4.38 -1.87
N ARG A 9 8.29 -3.10 -2.10
CA ARG A 9 7.98 -2.11 -1.10
C ARG A 9 6.53 -1.68 -1.19
N VAL A 10 5.90 -1.56 -0.03
CA VAL A 10 4.50 -1.15 0.08
C VAL A 10 4.45 -0.02 1.10
N ALA A 11 3.84 1.10 0.71
CA ALA A 11 3.76 2.26 1.60
C ALA A 11 2.44 2.30 2.37
N PHE A 12 1.43 1.60 1.92
CA PHE A 12 0.11 1.66 2.53
C PHE A 12 -0.45 0.27 2.76
N MET A 13 -0.78 -0.03 3.99
CA MET A 13 -1.44 -1.29 4.32
C MET A 13 -2.92 -0.99 4.52
N PRO A 14 -3.79 -1.57 3.67
CA PRO A 14 -5.23 -1.29 3.81
C PRO A 14 -5.75 -1.71 5.17
N GLY A 15 -6.60 -0.88 5.76
CA GLY A 15 -7.26 -1.21 7.00
C GLY A 15 -8.41 -2.18 6.81
N VAL A 16 -9.00 -2.19 5.63
CA VAL A 16 -10.07 -3.12 5.30
C VAL A 16 -9.52 -4.06 4.23
N THR A 17 -9.54 -5.35 4.53
CA THR A 17 -8.90 -6.33 3.66
C THR A 17 -9.88 -7.36 3.11
N TYR A 18 -11.17 -7.16 3.31
CA TYR A 18 -12.15 -8.12 2.82
C TYR A 18 -13.35 -7.40 2.24
N PHE A 19 -13.66 -7.70 1.00
CA PHE A 19 -14.80 -7.11 0.30
C PHE A 19 -15.64 -8.22 -0.28
N LYS A 20 -16.95 -8.09 -0.16
CA LYS A 20 -17.82 -9.09 -0.72
C LYS A 20 -19.13 -8.46 -1.19
N PRO A 21 -19.85 -9.14 -2.10
CA PRO A 21 -21.17 -8.66 -2.47
C PRO A 21 -22.09 -8.63 -1.25
N ALA A 22 -22.86 -7.56 -1.15
CA ALA A 22 -23.78 -7.39 -0.04
C ALA A 22 -24.87 -8.45 -0.07
N GLY A 23 -25.22 -8.94 1.10
CA GLY A 23 -26.37 -9.85 1.21
C GLY A 23 -26.07 -11.30 0.88
N ILE A 24 -24.87 -11.63 0.47
CA ILE A 24 -24.50 -13.01 0.16
C ILE A 24 -23.56 -13.52 1.22
N PRO A 25 -23.89 -14.64 1.87
CA PRO A 25 -23.00 -15.15 2.93
C PRO A 25 -21.68 -15.68 2.36
N LEU A 26 -20.65 -15.59 3.20
CA LEU A 26 -19.31 -16.00 2.81
C LEU A 26 -19.25 -17.40 2.24
N ARG A 27 -19.97 -18.31 2.85
CA ARG A 27 -19.90 -19.71 2.44
C ARG A 27 -20.42 -19.95 1.04
N ALA A 28 -21.16 -18.99 0.49
CA ALA A 28 -21.72 -19.11 -0.85
C ALA A 28 -20.89 -18.37 -1.89
N LEU A 29 -19.74 -17.82 -1.48
CA LEU A 29 -18.94 -17.00 -2.39
C LEU A 29 -17.61 -17.64 -2.68
N GLU A 30 -17.17 -17.50 -3.92
CA GLU A 30 -15.79 -17.74 -4.26
C GLU A 30 -14.98 -16.50 -3.87
N GLU A 31 -13.71 -16.71 -3.58
CA GLU A 31 -12.82 -15.61 -3.20
C GLU A 31 -11.69 -15.45 -4.19
N ILE A 32 -11.34 -14.20 -4.43
CA ILE A 32 -10.13 -13.82 -5.13
C ILE A 32 -9.16 -13.34 -4.09
N HIS A 33 -7.93 -13.81 -4.15
CA HIS A 33 -6.90 -13.36 -3.21
C HIS A 33 -6.02 -12.35 -3.92
N LEU A 34 -6.07 -11.11 -3.46
CA LEU A 34 -5.27 -10.02 -3.97
C LEU A 34 -4.11 -9.83 -2.99
N THR A 35 -2.88 -9.94 -3.48
CA THR A 35 -1.76 -9.76 -2.58
C THR A 35 -1.62 -8.30 -2.19
N VAL A 36 -0.92 -8.04 -1.08
CA VAL A 36 -0.72 -6.68 -0.61
C VAL A 36 0.03 -5.85 -1.66
N GLU A 37 1.03 -6.44 -2.32
CA GLU A 37 1.75 -5.69 -3.35
C GLU A 37 0.89 -5.44 -4.58
N GLU A 38 -0.05 -6.32 -4.89
CA GLU A 38 -1.00 -6.06 -5.97
C GLU A 38 -1.90 -4.89 -5.62
N ALA A 39 -2.35 -4.84 -4.38
CA ALA A 39 -3.15 -3.71 -3.92
C ALA A 39 -2.34 -2.41 -4.00
N GLU A 40 -1.05 -2.48 -3.67
CA GLU A 40 -0.20 -1.31 -3.74
C GLU A 40 -0.02 -0.82 -5.18
N ALA A 41 0.13 -1.75 -6.12
CA ALA A 41 0.24 -1.35 -7.51
C ALA A 41 -1.02 -0.62 -7.98
N ILE A 42 -2.19 -1.11 -7.59
CA ILE A 42 -3.45 -0.45 -7.90
C ILE A 42 -3.50 0.93 -7.27
N ARG A 43 -3.06 1.03 -6.03
CA ARG A 43 -3.08 2.32 -5.34
C ARG A 43 -2.20 3.34 -6.07
N LEU A 44 -0.98 2.93 -6.40
CA LEU A 44 -0.04 3.85 -7.04
C LEU A 44 -0.48 4.28 -8.43
N LYS A 45 -0.94 3.34 -9.23
CA LYS A 45 -1.27 3.66 -10.61
C LYS A 45 -2.67 4.20 -10.76
N ASP A 46 -3.65 3.54 -10.17
CA ASP A 46 -5.04 3.86 -10.45
C ASP A 46 -5.66 4.84 -9.48
N LEU A 47 -5.19 4.88 -8.24
CA LEU A 47 -5.71 5.82 -7.26
C LEU A 47 -4.88 7.10 -7.24
N GLU A 48 -3.54 6.97 -7.18
CA GLU A 48 -2.66 8.12 -7.15
C GLU A 48 -2.37 8.69 -8.54
N GLY A 49 -2.56 7.89 -9.56
CA GLY A 49 -2.35 8.37 -10.92
C GLY A 49 -0.91 8.48 -11.36
N LEU A 50 -0.01 7.75 -10.72
CA LEU A 50 1.39 7.82 -11.08
C LEU A 50 1.68 7.11 -12.38
N GLU A 51 2.76 7.51 -13.05
CA GLU A 51 3.24 6.77 -14.20
C GLU A 51 3.83 5.44 -13.76
N GLN A 52 3.91 4.50 -14.69
CA GLN A 52 4.40 3.17 -14.34
C GLN A 52 5.83 3.19 -13.83
N GLU A 53 6.67 4.07 -14.39
CA GLU A 53 8.04 4.20 -13.90
C GLU A 53 8.07 4.66 -12.45
N GLU A 54 7.23 5.63 -12.12
CA GLU A 54 7.18 6.13 -10.75
C GLU A 54 6.65 5.08 -9.79
N GLY A 55 5.61 4.36 -10.20
CA GLY A 55 5.06 3.31 -9.37
C GLY A 55 6.08 2.20 -9.12
N ALA A 56 6.78 1.79 -10.17
CA ALA A 56 7.79 0.76 -10.05
C ALA A 56 8.90 1.20 -9.10
N GLU A 57 9.31 2.45 -9.21
CA GLU A 57 10.36 2.98 -8.36
C GLU A 57 9.95 2.95 -6.90
N LYS A 58 8.72 3.37 -6.61
CA LYS A 58 8.24 3.35 -5.23
C LYS A 58 8.15 1.95 -4.65
N MET A 59 7.86 0.96 -5.48
CA MET A 59 7.80 -0.42 -5.03
C MET A 59 9.16 -1.11 -5.13
N ASN A 60 10.17 -0.40 -5.62
CA ASN A 60 11.53 -0.93 -5.74
C ASN A 60 11.59 -2.17 -6.64
N ILE A 61 10.88 -2.11 -7.75
CA ILE A 61 10.87 -3.16 -8.77
C ILE A 61 11.04 -2.54 -10.13
N SER A 62 11.32 -3.36 -11.14
CA SER A 62 11.46 -2.88 -12.49
C SER A 62 10.08 -2.53 -13.06
N ARG A 63 10.08 -1.70 -14.09
CA ARG A 63 8.83 -1.34 -14.74
C ARG A 63 8.09 -2.55 -15.32
N PRO A 64 8.76 -3.47 -16.00
CA PRO A 64 8.04 -4.67 -16.48
C PRO A 64 7.43 -5.49 -15.36
N THR A 65 8.12 -5.59 -14.23
CA THR A 65 7.56 -6.30 -13.06
C THR A 65 6.34 -5.57 -12.53
N PHE A 66 6.43 -4.25 -12.42
CA PHE A 66 5.29 -3.46 -11.98
C PHE A 66 4.10 -3.66 -12.90
N GLN A 67 4.35 -3.69 -14.21
CA GLN A 67 3.29 -3.89 -15.18
C GLN A 67 2.62 -5.24 -15.01
N ARG A 68 3.40 -6.29 -14.75
CA ARG A 68 2.83 -7.61 -14.53
C ARG A 68 2.02 -7.67 -13.24
N VAL A 69 2.52 -7.06 -12.17
CA VAL A 69 1.81 -7.03 -10.91
C VAL A 69 0.49 -6.28 -11.08
N LEU A 70 0.54 -5.15 -11.75
CA LEU A 70 -0.65 -4.34 -11.99
C LEU A 70 -1.67 -5.09 -12.84
N ALA A 71 -1.21 -5.75 -13.90
CA ALA A 71 -2.10 -6.50 -14.77
C ALA A 71 -2.79 -7.63 -14.02
N SER A 72 -2.03 -8.34 -13.19
CA SER A 72 -2.60 -9.41 -12.38
C SER A 72 -3.63 -8.86 -11.42
N ALA A 73 -3.32 -7.74 -10.77
CA ALA A 73 -4.25 -7.12 -9.83
C ALA A 73 -5.55 -6.71 -10.51
N ARG A 74 -5.42 -6.08 -11.66
CA ARG A 74 -6.60 -5.61 -12.40
C ARG A 74 -7.46 -6.77 -12.85
N GLN A 75 -6.84 -7.85 -13.31
CA GLN A 75 -7.59 -9.01 -13.76
C GLN A 75 -8.36 -9.64 -12.60
N LYS A 76 -7.73 -9.75 -11.45
CA LYS A 76 -8.39 -10.31 -10.27
C LYS A 76 -9.58 -9.45 -9.83
N ILE A 77 -9.40 -8.14 -9.84
CA ILE A 77 -10.46 -7.24 -9.43
C ILE A 77 -11.62 -7.31 -10.43
N ALA A 78 -11.31 -7.35 -11.72
CA ALA A 78 -12.33 -7.46 -12.74
C ALA A 78 -13.12 -8.75 -12.61
N ASP A 79 -12.41 -9.85 -12.35
CA ASP A 79 -13.05 -11.14 -12.18
C ASP A 79 -14.02 -11.12 -10.98
N ALA A 80 -13.55 -10.57 -9.87
CA ALA A 80 -14.40 -10.50 -8.68
C ALA A 80 -15.60 -9.59 -8.91
N LEU A 81 -15.35 -8.45 -9.52
CA LEU A 81 -16.40 -7.47 -9.72
C LEU A 81 -17.48 -7.98 -10.66
N LEU A 82 -17.08 -8.60 -11.76
CA LEU A 82 -18.02 -8.99 -12.78
C LEU A 82 -18.71 -10.33 -12.50
N LYS A 83 -18.08 -11.16 -11.70
CA LYS A 83 -18.66 -12.48 -11.36
C LYS A 83 -19.15 -12.56 -9.93
N GLY A 84 -19.12 -11.46 -9.20
CA GLY A 84 -19.65 -11.43 -7.85
C GLY A 84 -18.87 -12.25 -6.85
N LYS A 85 -17.55 -12.22 -6.93
CA LYS A 85 -16.70 -12.93 -5.98
C LYS A 85 -16.25 -11.99 -4.89
N ALA A 86 -15.86 -12.57 -3.75
CA ALA A 86 -15.25 -11.77 -2.67
C ALA A 86 -13.78 -11.50 -2.99
N ILE A 87 -13.28 -10.41 -2.46
CA ILE A 87 -11.86 -10.06 -2.58
C ILE A 87 -11.25 -10.05 -1.19
N ARG A 88 -10.21 -10.85 -1.01
CA ARG A 88 -9.47 -10.86 0.24
C ARG A 88 -8.05 -10.37 -0.05
N ILE A 89 -7.64 -9.32 0.64
CA ILE A 89 -6.31 -8.75 0.48
C ILE A 89 -5.42 -9.33 1.56
N GLU A 90 -4.50 -10.19 1.18
CA GLU A 90 -3.59 -10.79 2.15
C GLU A 90 -2.44 -11.45 1.43
N GLY A 91 -1.34 -11.62 2.16
CA GLY A 91 -0.21 -12.36 1.63
C GLY A 91 0.61 -11.57 0.63
N GLY A 92 1.51 -12.29 0.00
CA GLY A 92 2.41 -11.70 -0.97
C GLY A 92 3.81 -11.58 -0.40
N ASN A 93 4.69 -11.04 -1.21
CA ASN A 93 6.09 -10.86 -0.86
C ASN A 93 6.42 -9.39 -0.85
N PHE A 94 6.29 -8.77 0.30
CA PHE A 94 6.43 -7.32 0.40
C PHE A 94 7.07 -6.93 1.74
N GLU A 95 7.56 -5.69 1.79
CA GLU A 95 8.00 -5.07 3.03
C GLU A 95 7.40 -3.68 3.08
N MET A 96 7.10 -3.20 4.28
CA MET A 96 6.52 -1.86 4.42
C MET A 96 7.62 -0.82 4.31
N SER A 97 7.32 0.24 3.57
CA SER A 97 8.25 1.35 3.42
C SER A 97 8.34 2.13 4.73
N PRO A 98 9.52 2.65 5.06
CA PRO A 98 9.63 3.54 6.22
C PRO A 98 8.82 4.80 5.99
N HIS A 99 8.37 5.40 7.08
CA HIS A 99 7.72 6.70 7.01
C HIS A 99 8.77 7.79 7.09
N ARG A 100 8.58 8.83 6.32
CA ARG A 100 9.47 9.98 6.36
C ARG A 100 8.80 11.10 7.13
N PHE A 101 9.57 11.77 7.96
CA PHE A 101 9.07 12.87 8.76
C PHE A 101 9.90 14.11 8.50
N HIS A 102 9.34 15.25 8.83
CA HIS A 102 9.92 16.53 8.55
C HIS A 102 9.67 17.45 9.75
N CYS A 103 10.64 18.26 10.13
CA CYS A 103 10.45 19.20 11.23
C CYS A 103 10.48 20.63 10.71
N ALA A 104 10.11 21.56 11.58
CA ALA A 104 10.04 22.97 11.21
C ALA A 104 11.40 23.55 10.80
N ASN A 105 12.47 22.91 11.22
CA ASN A 105 13.83 23.35 10.90
C ASN A 105 14.38 22.67 9.64
N ASN A 106 13.50 22.06 8.85
CA ASN A 106 13.87 21.45 7.59
C ASN A 106 14.75 20.24 7.69
N HIS A 107 14.65 19.49 8.76
CA HIS A 107 15.31 18.20 8.87
C HIS A 107 14.34 17.11 8.48
N ASP A 108 14.83 16.17 7.67
CA ASP A 108 14.04 15.01 7.27
C ASP A 108 14.67 13.76 7.86
N TRP A 109 13.84 12.81 8.27
CA TRP A 109 14.33 11.53 8.76
C TRP A 109 13.32 10.45 8.45
N GLU A 110 13.76 9.20 8.50
CA GLU A 110 12.91 8.06 8.25
C GLU A 110 12.78 7.23 9.50
N VAL A 111 11.59 6.68 9.67
CA VAL A 111 11.28 5.82 10.81
C VAL A 111 10.70 4.53 10.26
N PRO A 112 11.16 3.36 10.74
CA PRO A 112 10.56 2.11 10.28
C PRO A 112 9.06 2.12 10.48
N PHE A 113 8.37 1.44 9.57
CA PHE A 113 6.91 1.45 9.58
C PHE A 113 6.35 1.05 10.93
N GLU A 114 6.92 -0.01 11.53
CA GLU A 114 6.41 -0.53 12.80
C GLU A 114 6.51 0.49 13.92
N VAL A 115 7.53 1.32 13.89
CA VAL A 115 7.70 2.35 14.89
C VAL A 115 6.78 3.53 14.61
N ALA A 116 6.69 3.91 13.34
CA ALA A 116 5.91 5.09 12.97
C ALA A 116 4.43 4.94 13.30
N VAL A 117 3.88 3.75 13.10
CA VAL A 117 2.44 3.56 13.30
C VAL A 117 2.07 3.43 14.77
N GLN A 118 3.05 3.20 15.66
CA GLN A 118 2.78 3.09 17.07
C GLN A 118 2.90 4.40 17.82
N ALA A 119 3.57 5.38 17.22
CA ALA A 119 3.82 6.65 17.89
C ALA A 119 2.86 7.71 17.39
N THR A 120 2.33 8.50 18.30
CA THR A 120 1.45 9.61 17.92
C THR A 120 2.23 10.80 17.42
N SER A 121 3.50 10.89 17.78
CA SER A 121 4.34 11.99 17.32
C SER A 121 5.76 11.51 17.25
N GLN A 122 6.53 12.15 16.40
CA GLN A 122 7.92 11.88 16.24
C GLN A 122 8.70 13.15 16.51
N PHE A 123 9.91 12.99 17.03
CA PHE A 123 10.76 14.13 17.29
C PHE A 123 12.01 14.03 16.43
N CYS A 124 12.44 15.18 15.92
CA CYS A 124 13.60 15.25 15.05
C CYS A 124 14.85 14.77 15.79
N PRO A 125 15.62 13.84 15.23
CA PRO A 125 16.84 13.38 15.90
C PRO A 125 17.95 14.42 15.94
N VAL A 126 17.83 15.49 15.15
CA VAL A 126 18.85 16.53 15.13
C VAL A 126 18.53 17.65 16.08
N CYS A 127 17.32 18.19 16.06
CA CYS A 127 16.98 19.37 16.87
C CYS A 127 15.91 19.08 17.92
N ASN A 128 15.38 17.89 17.95
CA ASN A 128 14.37 17.46 18.93
C ASN A 128 13.04 18.23 18.84
N GLU A 129 12.80 18.91 17.73
CA GLU A 129 11.51 19.52 17.50
C GLU A 129 10.52 18.46 17.04
N PRO A 130 9.22 18.64 17.35
CA PRO A 130 8.25 17.64 16.88
C PRO A 130 8.10 17.69 15.36
N SER A 131 7.71 16.57 14.80
CA SER A 131 7.47 16.52 13.38
C SER A 131 6.27 17.38 13.03
N VAL A 132 6.34 18.00 11.86
CA VAL A 132 5.21 18.78 11.38
C VAL A 132 4.13 17.84 10.89
N GLU A 133 4.51 16.96 10.00
CA GLU A 133 3.60 15.92 9.54
C GLU A 133 4.42 14.89 8.79
N PRO A 134 3.91 13.67 8.70
CA PRO A 134 4.63 12.65 7.98
C PRO A 134 4.53 12.87 6.48
N LEU A 135 5.60 12.54 5.78
CA LEU A 135 5.62 12.62 4.32
C LEU A 135 5.15 11.27 3.79
N VAL A 136 3.84 11.09 3.72
CA VAL A 136 3.27 9.85 3.25
C VAL A 136 2.59 10.07 1.91
N PRO A 137 2.41 9.01 1.12
CA PRO A 137 1.73 9.16 -0.15
C PRO A 137 0.32 9.72 0.01
N ALA A 138 -0.12 10.43 -0.99
CA ALA A 138 -1.48 10.91 -1.01
C ALA A 138 -2.42 9.71 -0.90
N GLY A 139 -3.52 9.90 -0.24
CA GLY A 139 -4.46 8.81 -0.04
C GLY A 139 -4.16 7.92 1.12
N PHE A 140 -3.00 8.07 1.72
CA PHE A 140 -2.61 7.19 2.80
C PHE A 140 -3.61 7.19 3.95
N GLY A 141 -4.12 8.33 4.28
CA GLY A 141 -5.06 8.42 5.38
C GLY A 141 -6.51 8.48 4.97
N TRP A 142 -6.80 8.17 3.72
CA TRP A 142 -8.14 8.38 3.23
C TRP A 142 -9.23 7.68 4.03
N GLY A 143 -8.89 6.56 4.55
CA GLY A 143 -9.89 5.83 5.31
C GLY A 143 -10.41 6.59 6.50
N GLY A 144 -9.64 7.53 6.93
CA GLY A 144 -10.11 8.29 8.07
C GLY A 144 -11.20 9.25 7.72
N ARG A 145 -11.43 9.60 6.43
CA ARG A 145 -12.27 10.56 6.18
C ARG A 145 -13.46 10.15 5.91
N GLY A 146 -13.84 9.36 6.12
CA GLY A 146 -15.05 9.02 5.96
C GLY A 146 -16.01 9.80 5.68
N ARG A 147 -16.29 10.42 5.13
CA ARG A 147 -17.14 11.13 5.04
C ARG A 147 -17.87 10.91 4.37
N GLY A 148 -18.23 10.68 4.40
CA GLY A 148 -19.25 10.34 3.68
C GLY A 148 -19.94 11.21 3.03
#